data_6d3935130e192b3f157c2b44b69c146f
#
_entry.id   6d3935130e192b3f157c2b44b69c146f
#
_cell.length_a   1.000
_cell.length_b   1.000
_cell.length_c   1.000
_cell.angle_alpha   90.00
_cell.angle_beta   90.00
_cell.angle_gamma   90.00
#
_symmetry.space_group_name_H-M   'P 1'
#
loop_
_entity.id
_entity.type
_entity.pdbx_description
1 polymer ?
#
loop_
_entity_poly.entity_id
_entity_poly.type
_entity_poly.pdbx_seq_one_letter_code
_entity_poly.pdbx_strand_id
1 'polypeptide(L)'
;MNDSIETTKWQEREALERFRLISPLLDPEMDNSKRIQMRNNIAAQNEISTRTLYRYESSFRDNEFAGLKPVPKSGVHSHKLPENFDNLVKEAIQLRFEVPGRSVDQIITILELEGKAPIGVLKRSTLQRHMYKQGFGTKHLKVYSDARESSSKRFCKPHRMMLVQGDIKYGPILTINGKKVQTYLSSAIDDHSRMILSSQFYDNQEEIIVEDTFRKVILRYGKFDACYFDNGSQYIAKQLKLSLTRLGIRIRHARVRSGKSKGKVEKFHQVVDAFIREAKLKDITSVEELNRLWFIFLEEYYNKKPHDGIKEYYESIGVTIPKEGITPIQEFNRDKRPLTFISADTVAEAFLYHTMRNVDKGACISFKGKKYETKPALIGQVVEVAYDPLSPDILTISYPGIESFTAKPLKIGEYCDKNETFPISIQQAAPETSRFLDALEKKHEQSKKQLTDAISFASYRKEGGSHV
;
A
#
# COMPACT_ATOMS: atom_id res chain seq x y z
N MET A 1 25.86 35.51 11.97
CA MET A 1 27.29 35.63 12.35
C MET A 1 28.15 34.44 11.90
N ASN A 2 27.63 33.26 11.68
CA ASN A 2 28.45 32.08 11.26
C ASN A 2 28.84 32.05 9.75
N ASP A 3 28.10 32.68 8.87
CA ASP A 3 28.39 32.69 7.43
C ASP A 3 29.62 33.52 7.03
N SER A 4 29.97 34.54 7.81
CA SER A 4 31.14 35.38 7.54
C SER A 4 32.46 34.70 7.92
N ILE A 5 32.47 33.79 8.91
CA ILE A 5 33.67 33.09 9.39
C ILE A 5 34.04 31.93 8.45
N GLU A 6 33.06 31.22 7.91
CA GLU A 6 33.31 30.14 6.93
C GLU A 6 33.77 30.65 5.57
N THR A 7 33.23 31.80 5.11
CA THR A 7 33.66 32.45 3.87
C THR A 7 35.09 32.94 3.93
N THR A 8 35.54 33.48 5.10
CA THR A 8 36.92 33.94 5.31
C THR A 8 37.91 32.78 5.27
N LYS A 9 37.63 31.68 5.94
CA LYS A 9 38.47 30.46 5.92
C LYS A 9 38.62 29.85 4.53
N TRP A 10 37.57 29.85 3.72
CA TRP A 10 37.63 29.36 2.33
C TRP A 10 38.51 30.23 1.45
N GLN A 11 38.34 31.55 1.51
CA GLN A 11 39.17 32.51 0.74
C GLN A 11 40.64 32.43 1.11
N GLU A 12 40.98 32.25 2.37
CA GLU A 12 42.34 32.06 2.84
C GLU A 12 42.96 30.76 2.34
N ARG A 13 42.19 29.66 2.33
CA ARG A 13 42.63 28.37 1.79
C ARG A 13 42.96 28.47 0.31
N GLU A 14 42.06 29.07 -0.44
CA GLU A 14 42.22 29.26 -1.90
C GLU A 14 43.41 30.20 -2.20
N ALA A 15 43.60 31.27 -1.41
CA ALA A 15 44.76 32.14 -1.56
C ALA A 15 46.06 31.41 -1.26
N LEU A 16 46.09 30.53 -0.27
CA LEU A 16 47.24 29.71 0.06
C LEU A 16 47.63 28.73 -1.04
N GLU A 17 46.62 28.12 -1.70
CA GLU A 17 46.83 27.24 -2.85
C GLU A 17 47.41 28.03 -4.02
N ARG A 18 46.86 29.21 -4.36
CA ARG A 18 47.40 30.09 -5.39
C ARG A 18 48.80 30.57 -5.08
N PHE A 19 49.11 30.86 -3.84
CA PHE A 19 50.46 31.26 -3.41
C PHE A 19 51.46 30.11 -3.58
N ARG A 20 51.11 28.89 -3.23
CA ARG A 20 51.96 27.70 -3.45
C ARG A 20 52.33 27.52 -4.90
N LEU A 21 51.42 27.79 -5.83
CA LEU A 21 51.66 27.66 -7.26
C LEU A 21 52.64 28.73 -7.78
N ILE A 22 52.59 29.95 -7.27
CA ILE A 22 53.41 31.06 -7.74
C ILE A 22 54.70 31.26 -6.93
N SER A 23 54.75 30.75 -5.70
CA SER A 23 55.92 30.91 -4.82
C SER A 23 57.26 30.60 -5.46
N PRO A 24 57.44 29.51 -6.27
CA PRO A 24 58.69 29.25 -6.95
C PRO A 24 59.04 30.27 -8.08
N LEU A 25 58.06 31.06 -8.53
CA LEU A 25 58.20 32.04 -9.62
C LEU A 25 58.51 33.45 -9.10
N LEU A 26 58.45 33.64 -7.76
CA LEU A 26 58.65 34.94 -7.11
C LEU A 26 60.11 35.24 -6.78
N ASP A 27 61.05 34.31 -7.03
CA ASP A 27 62.49 34.53 -6.81
C ASP A 27 63.00 35.68 -7.71
N PRO A 28 63.50 36.78 -7.08
CA PRO A 28 63.98 37.96 -7.84
C PRO A 28 65.27 37.67 -8.63
N GLU A 29 66.07 36.68 -8.24
CA GLU A 29 67.32 36.34 -8.89
C GLU A 29 67.19 35.33 -10.02
N MET A 30 65.99 34.84 -10.26
CA MET A 30 65.75 33.85 -11.31
C MET A 30 65.75 34.48 -12.69
N ASP A 31 66.59 33.88 -13.58
CA ASP A 31 66.63 34.27 -14.97
C ASP A 31 65.29 34.07 -15.72
N ASN A 32 64.94 35.00 -16.62
CA ASN A 32 63.69 35.01 -17.31
C ASN A 32 63.39 33.69 -18.11
N SER A 33 64.43 33.09 -18.70
CA SER A 33 64.27 31.85 -19.47
C SER A 33 63.87 30.69 -18.56
N LYS A 34 64.49 30.58 -17.37
CA LYS A 34 64.17 29.60 -16.32
C LYS A 34 62.78 29.84 -15.73
N ARG A 35 62.38 31.09 -15.54
CA ARG A 35 61.06 31.46 -15.03
C ARG A 35 59.96 31.06 -16.00
N ILE A 36 60.17 31.23 -17.32
CA ILE A 36 59.22 30.80 -18.33
C ILE A 36 59.09 29.27 -18.36
N GLN A 37 60.20 28.53 -18.34
CA GLN A 37 60.19 27.06 -18.27
C GLN A 37 59.47 26.53 -17.02
N MET A 38 59.78 27.10 -15.86
CA MET A 38 59.17 26.72 -14.59
C MET A 38 57.67 27.01 -14.59
N ARG A 39 57.23 28.14 -15.15
CA ARG A 39 55.81 28.49 -15.28
C ARG A 39 55.09 27.48 -16.21
N ASN A 40 55.70 27.09 -17.31
CA ASN A 40 55.12 26.09 -18.20
C ASN A 40 55.00 24.71 -17.52
N ASN A 41 56.03 24.32 -16.73
CA ASN A 41 56.00 23.07 -16.00
C ASN A 41 54.90 23.06 -14.91
N ILE A 42 54.78 24.16 -14.12
CA ILE A 42 53.74 24.31 -13.10
C ILE A 42 52.34 24.30 -13.74
N ALA A 43 52.18 24.98 -14.88
CA ALA A 43 50.92 25.00 -15.64
C ALA A 43 50.50 23.60 -16.09
N ALA A 44 51.45 22.82 -16.65
CA ALA A 44 51.21 21.47 -17.12
C ALA A 44 50.91 20.50 -15.94
N GLN A 45 51.64 20.57 -14.85
CA GLN A 45 51.46 19.69 -13.68
C GLN A 45 50.15 19.91 -12.96
N ASN A 46 49.60 21.11 -12.97
CA ASN A 46 48.38 21.46 -12.27
C ASN A 46 47.17 21.69 -13.19
N GLU A 47 47.29 21.37 -14.47
CA GLU A 47 46.23 21.51 -15.48
C GLU A 47 45.62 22.93 -15.57
N ILE A 48 46.47 23.95 -15.36
CA ILE A 48 46.06 25.35 -15.43
C ILE A 48 46.78 26.08 -16.56
N SER A 49 46.18 27.15 -17.06
CA SER A 49 46.81 27.94 -18.10
C SER A 49 47.97 28.79 -17.57
N THR A 50 49.04 28.98 -18.34
CA THR A 50 50.13 29.90 -18.01
C THR A 50 49.63 31.32 -17.79
N ARG A 51 48.54 31.75 -18.48
CA ARG A 51 47.85 33.04 -18.27
C ARG A 51 47.26 33.15 -16.85
N THR A 52 46.80 32.05 -16.27
CA THR A 52 46.30 32.04 -14.91
C THR A 52 47.41 32.28 -13.91
N LEU A 53 48.59 31.67 -14.11
CA LEU A 53 49.76 31.93 -13.25
C LEU A 53 50.23 33.37 -13.36
N TYR A 54 50.31 33.94 -14.58
CA TYR A 54 50.61 35.36 -14.75
C TYR A 54 49.66 36.28 -14.01
N ARG A 55 48.38 35.97 -14.04
CA ARG A 55 47.37 36.75 -13.30
C ARG A 55 47.55 36.66 -11.80
N TYR A 56 47.91 35.49 -11.28
CA TYR A 56 48.19 35.31 -9.86
C TYR A 56 49.47 36.06 -9.43
N GLU A 57 50.56 36.00 -10.24
CA GLU A 57 51.77 36.75 -10.04
C GLU A 57 51.52 38.27 -10.02
N SER A 58 50.76 38.79 -10.99
CA SER A 58 50.40 40.21 -11.04
C SER A 58 49.58 40.59 -9.81
N SER A 59 48.51 39.82 -9.48
CA SER A 59 47.70 40.11 -8.31
C SER A 59 48.48 40.07 -7.00
N PHE A 60 49.48 39.20 -6.91
CA PHE A 60 50.36 39.15 -5.73
C PHE A 60 51.33 40.33 -5.70
N ARG A 61 51.86 40.78 -6.82
CA ARG A 61 52.71 41.98 -6.89
C ARG A 61 51.98 43.25 -6.50
N ASP A 62 50.67 43.35 -6.91
CA ASP A 62 49.86 44.53 -6.69
C ASP A 62 49.36 44.66 -5.24
N ASN A 63 49.00 43.53 -4.63
CA ASN A 63 48.30 43.49 -3.33
C ASN A 63 48.80 42.38 -2.39
N GLU A 64 49.97 41.83 -2.60
CA GLU A 64 50.56 40.74 -1.82
C GLU A 64 49.60 39.56 -1.65
N PHE A 65 49.62 38.89 -0.51
CA PHE A 65 48.73 37.73 -0.22
C PHE A 65 47.25 38.08 -0.31
N ALA A 66 46.87 39.30 -0.03
CA ALA A 66 45.50 39.76 -0.13
C ALA A 66 44.97 39.76 -1.57
N GLY A 67 45.85 39.99 -2.58
CA GLY A 67 45.51 39.93 -4.00
C GLY A 67 45.19 38.54 -4.51
N LEU A 68 45.66 37.51 -3.81
CA LEU A 68 45.34 36.11 -4.15
C LEU A 68 44.01 35.62 -3.62
N LYS A 69 43.38 36.36 -2.66
CA LYS A 69 42.06 35.97 -2.19
C LYS A 69 41.05 36.15 -3.29
N PRO A 70 40.19 35.10 -3.56
CA PRO A 70 39.14 35.24 -4.53
C PRO A 70 38.17 36.36 -4.10
N VAL A 71 38.01 37.33 -5.00
CA VAL A 71 36.96 38.34 -4.79
C VAL A 71 35.63 37.64 -4.89
N PRO A 72 34.72 37.73 -3.89
CA PRO A 72 33.38 37.22 -4.04
C PRO A 72 32.82 37.85 -5.31
N LYS A 73 32.28 37.02 -6.22
CA LYS A 73 31.53 37.56 -7.35
C LYS A 73 30.39 38.37 -6.74
N SER A 74 30.61 39.66 -6.49
CA SER A 74 29.55 40.59 -6.21
C SER A 74 28.64 40.53 -7.42
N GLY A 75 27.49 39.91 -7.25
CA GLY A 75 26.52 39.80 -8.32
C GLY A 75 26.06 41.20 -8.74
N VAL A 76 26.80 41.77 -9.64
CA VAL A 76 26.43 43.03 -10.34
C VAL A 76 25.41 42.70 -11.41
N HIS A 77 24.30 42.10 -10.99
CA HIS A 77 23.00 42.21 -11.60
C HIS A 77 22.00 42.39 -10.47
N SER A 78 22.09 43.56 -9.82
CA SER A 78 20.99 44.04 -9.00
C SER A 78 19.84 44.38 -9.94
N HIS A 79 18.99 43.38 -10.26
CA HIS A 79 17.62 43.76 -10.56
C HIS A 79 17.14 44.57 -9.37
N LYS A 80 16.91 45.89 -9.57
CA LYS A 80 16.33 46.73 -8.52
C LYS A 80 15.09 46.02 -8.04
N LEU A 81 15.11 45.50 -6.81
CA LEU A 81 13.93 44.95 -6.19
C LEU A 81 12.90 46.05 -6.08
N PRO A 82 11.61 45.77 -6.25
CA PRO A 82 10.54 46.75 -6.02
C PRO A 82 10.69 47.32 -4.59
N GLU A 83 10.36 48.60 -4.39
CA GLU A 83 10.39 49.23 -3.07
C GLU A 83 9.54 48.50 -2.03
N ASN A 84 8.45 47.89 -2.47
CA ASN A 84 7.54 47.08 -1.64
C ASN A 84 7.91 45.59 -1.56
N PHE A 85 9.16 45.20 -1.94
CA PHE A 85 9.55 43.77 -2.06
C PHE A 85 9.36 42.99 -0.77
N ASP A 86 9.65 43.55 0.38
CA ASP A 86 9.46 42.85 1.68
C ASP A 86 7.98 42.54 1.97
N ASN A 87 7.08 43.44 1.56
CA ASN A 87 5.65 43.18 1.65
C ASN A 87 5.22 42.08 0.66
N LEU A 88 5.77 42.11 -0.56
CA LEU A 88 5.51 41.01 -1.53
C LEU A 88 6.00 39.64 -1.04
N VAL A 89 7.12 39.60 -0.30
CA VAL A 89 7.57 38.36 0.34
C VAL A 89 6.61 37.90 1.44
N LYS A 90 6.07 38.82 2.25
CA LYS A 90 5.05 38.48 3.27
C LYS A 90 3.78 37.95 2.64
N GLU A 91 3.28 38.60 1.59
CA GLU A 91 2.12 38.12 0.82
C GLU A 91 2.37 36.77 0.16
N ALA A 92 3.55 36.57 -0.42
CA ALA A 92 3.95 35.27 -0.98
C ALA A 92 3.95 34.15 0.07
N ILE A 93 4.39 34.46 1.29
CA ILE A 93 4.33 33.53 2.41
C ILE A 93 2.89 33.25 2.81
N GLN A 94 2.03 34.28 2.88
CA GLN A 94 0.60 34.11 3.15
C GLN A 94 -0.07 33.19 2.12
N LEU A 95 0.14 33.47 0.82
CA LEU A 95 -0.37 32.65 -0.26
C LEU A 95 0.11 31.20 -0.19
N ARG A 96 1.34 30.98 0.28
CA ARG A 96 1.89 29.65 0.52
C ARG A 96 1.25 28.96 1.72
N PHE A 97 0.89 29.72 2.77
CA PHE A 97 0.15 29.20 3.93
C PHE A 97 -1.25 28.73 3.56
N GLU A 98 -1.97 29.52 2.76
CA GLU A 98 -3.32 29.17 2.32
C GLU A 98 -3.35 27.85 1.58
N VAL A 99 -2.42 27.64 0.66
CA VAL A 99 -2.26 26.40 -0.10
C VAL A 99 -0.78 26.00 -0.15
N PRO A 100 -0.30 25.14 0.74
CA PRO A 100 1.11 24.73 0.83
C PRO A 100 1.70 24.12 -0.46
N GLY A 101 0.84 23.57 -1.33
CA GLY A 101 1.24 22.99 -2.61
C GLY A 101 1.47 24.01 -3.75
N ARG A 102 1.14 25.30 -3.59
CA ARG A 102 1.37 26.31 -4.63
C ARG A 102 2.84 26.41 -5.00
N SER A 103 3.17 26.39 -6.27
CA SER A 103 4.54 26.65 -6.74
C SER A 103 4.90 28.13 -6.59
N VAL A 104 6.20 28.45 -6.58
CA VAL A 104 6.65 29.86 -6.54
C VAL A 104 6.17 30.62 -7.77
N ASP A 105 6.11 29.97 -8.93
CA ASP A 105 5.62 30.59 -10.17
C ASP A 105 4.13 30.92 -10.08
N GLN A 106 3.31 30.02 -9.52
CA GLN A 106 1.90 30.31 -9.25
C GLN A 106 1.71 31.48 -8.29
N ILE A 107 2.53 31.58 -7.25
CA ILE A 107 2.50 32.68 -6.30
C ILE A 107 2.84 33.99 -6.99
N ILE A 108 3.87 34.01 -7.85
CA ILE A 108 4.23 35.22 -8.65
C ILE A 108 3.05 35.61 -9.55
N THR A 109 2.49 34.65 -10.26
CA THR A 109 1.33 34.91 -11.14
C THR A 109 0.15 35.49 -10.36
N ILE A 110 -0.14 34.99 -9.14
CA ILE A 110 -1.22 35.54 -8.31
C ILE A 110 -0.92 37.00 -7.93
N LEU A 111 0.31 37.30 -7.46
CA LEU A 111 0.69 38.67 -7.09
C LEU A 111 0.65 39.66 -8.26
N GLU A 112 0.99 39.20 -9.47
CA GLU A 112 0.90 39.95 -10.70
C GLU A 112 -0.56 40.19 -11.12
N LEU A 113 -1.41 39.15 -11.05
CA LEU A 113 -2.85 39.27 -11.38
C LEU A 113 -3.62 40.15 -10.39
N GLU A 114 -3.23 40.13 -9.11
CA GLU A 114 -3.78 41.00 -8.07
C GLU A 114 -3.27 42.47 -8.20
N GLY A 115 -2.39 42.77 -9.16
CA GLY A 115 -1.79 44.10 -9.33
C GLY A 115 -0.83 44.50 -8.22
N LYS A 116 -0.43 43.58 -7.32
CA LYS A 116 0.49 43.84 -6.21
C LYS A 116 1.94 43.95 -6.69
N ALA A 117 2.29 43.25 -7.77
CA ALA A 117 3.60 43.32 -8.41
C ALA A 117 3.46 43.57 -9.92
N PRO A 118 4.32 44.39 -10.53
CA PRO A 118 4.36 44.53 -11.99
C PRO A 118 4.79 43.23 -12.65
N ILE A 119 4.22 42.94 -13.81
CA ILE A 119 4.47 41.72 -14.58
C ILE A 119 5.97 41.60 -14.92
N GLY A 120 6.55 40.43 -14.62
CA GLY A 120 7.94 40.06 -14.94
C GLY A 120 9.02 40.67 -14.02
N VAL A 121 8.67 41.45 -13.02
CA VAL A 121 9.59 42.09 -12.08
C VAL A 121 10.05 41.04 -11.01
N LEU A 122 9.15 40.18 -10.55
CA LEU A 122 9.47 39.14 -9.58
C LEU A 122 10.16 37.93 -10.25
N LYS A 123 11.40 37.70 -9.89
CA LYS A 123 12.13 36.50 -10.36
C LYS A 123 11.94 35.36 -9.36
N ARG A 124 11.59 34.17 -9.89
CA ARG A 124 11.41 32.94 -9.12
C ARG A 124 12.55 32.66 -8.14
N SER A 125 13.80 32.73 -8.62
CA SER A 125 14.99 32.44 -7.78
C SER A 125 15.15 33.43 -6.63
N THR A 126 14.81 34.71 -6.87
CA THR A 126 14.90 35.78 -5.84
C THR A 126 13.82 35.56 -4.79
N LEU A 127 12.55 35.43 -5.19
CA LEU A 127 11.43 35.21 -4.27
C LEU A 127 11.62 33.92 -3.46
N GLN A 128 11.99 32.82 -4.14
CA GLN A 128 12.24 31.53 -3.49
C GLN A 128 13.35 31.60 -2.43
N ARG A 129 14.46 32.30 -2.71
CA ARG A 129 15.55 32.50 -1.75
C ARG A 129 15.11 33.28 -0.52
N HIS A 130 14.31 34.34 -0.68
CA HIS A 130 13.79 35.11 0.45
C HIS A 130 12.76 34.32 1.27
N MET A 131 11.84 33.60 0.64
CA MET A 131 10.95 32.68 1.33
C MET A 131 11.71 31.57 2.08
N TYR A 132 12.80 31.06 1.48
CA TYR A 132 13.66 30.05 2.14
C TYR A 132 14.34 30.62 3.39
N LYS A 133 14.91 31.85 3.31
CA LYS A 133 15.53 32.52 4.45
C LYS A 133 14.58 32.74 5.63
N GLN A 134 13.29 32.91 5.35
CA GLN A 134 12.25 33.08 6.36
C GLN A 134 11.61 31.76 6.81
N GLY A 135 12.15 30.60 6.40
CA GLY A 135 11.66 29.27 6.83
C GLY A 135 10.48 28.75 6.02
N PHE A 136 10.13 29.37 4.90
CA PHE A 136 8.99 28.98 4.04
C PHE A 136 9.39 28.40 2.69
N GLY A 137 10.61 27.89 2.57
CA GLY A 137 11.04 27.13 1.40
C GLY A 137 10.36 25.77 1.30
N THR A 138 10.32 25.17 0.12
CA THR A 138 9.69 23.86 -0.12
C THR A 138 10.20 22.77 0.82
N LYS A 139 11.49 22.79 1.18
CA LYS A 139 12.07 21.82 2.15
C LYS A 139 11.50 22.02 3.56
N HIS A 140 11.36 23.27 4.01
CA HIS A 140 10.81 23.58 5.33
C HIS A 140 9.34 23.17 5.43
N LEU A 141 8.54 23.48 4.40
CA LEU A 141 7.13 23.09 4.36
C LEU A 141 6.95 21.58 4.34
N LYS A 142 7.83 20.85 3.66
CA LYS A 142 7.82 19.38 3.68
C LYS A 142 8.10 18.85 5.09
N VAL A 143 9.05 19.44 5.80
CA VAL A 143 9.33 19.09 7.21
C VAL A 143 8.12 19.41 8.09
N TYR A 144 7.45 20.54 7.89
CA TYR A 144 6.25 20.90 8.66
C TYR A 144 5.04 20.03 8.32
N SER A 145 4.84 19.68 7.04
CA SER A 145 3.79 18.73 6.64
C SER A 145 4.08 17.35 7.20
N ASP A 146 5.31 16.89 7.07
CA ASP A 146 5.78 15.63 7.63
C ASP A 146 5.66 15.60 9.15
N ALA A 147 5.92 16.72 9.85
CA ALA A 147 5.72 16.85 11.29
C ALA A 147 4.22 16.80 11.69
N ARG A 148 3.31 17.37 10.88
CA ARG A 148 1.85 17.26 11.09
C ARG A 148 1.31 15.86 10.78
N GLU A 149 1.85 15.22 9.75
CA GLU A 149 1.49 13.83 9.38
C GLU A 149 2.16 12.80 10.29
N SER A 150 3.26 13.15 10.97
CA SER A 150 4.06 12.25 11.80
C SER A 150 3.46 11.96 13.18
N SER A 151 2.16 12.16 13.39
CA SER A 151 1.48 11.59 14.56
C SER A 151 1.40 10.04 14.52
N SER A 152 1.84 9.38 13.46
CA SER A 152 2.07 7.95 13.44
C SER A 152 3.44 7.64 14.10
N LYS A 153 3.46 7.53 15.43
CA LYS A 153 4.60 7.00 16.15
C LYS A 153 4.94 5.62 15.61
N ARG A 154 6.25 5.33 15.44
CA ARG A 154 6.69 3.95 15.20
C ARG A 154 6.15 3.09 16.33
N PHE A 155 5.37 2.08 15.99
CA PHE A 155 4.81 1.17 17.00
C PHE A 155 5.44 -0.21 16.85
N CYS A 156 5.59 -0.91 17.96
CA CYS A 156 5.93 -2.32 18.01
C CYS A 156 5.04 -2.97 19.05
N LYS A 157 4.48 -4.13 18.72
CA LYS A 157 3.71 -4.90 19.70
C LYS A 157 4.67 -5.54 20.69
N PRO A 158 4.30 -5.65 21.97
CA PRO A 158 5.19 -6.20 22.99
C PRO A 158 5.39 -7.73 22.84
N HIS A 159 4.49 -8.44 22.16
CA HIS A 159 4.54 -9.89 22.02
C HIS A 159 4.24 -10.35 20.60
N ARG A 160 4.79 -11.55 20.26
CA ARG A 160 4.51 -12.25 19.01
C ARG A 160 3.01 -12.51 18.84
N MET A 161 2.56 -12.59 17.61
CA MET A 161 1.17 -12.92 17.22
C MET A 161 0.10 -11.94 17.76
N MET A 162 0.50 -10.77 18.31
CA MET A 162 -0.46 -9.70 18.64
C MET A 162 -0.91 -8.92 17.40
N LEU A 163 -0.03 -8.79 16.43
CA LEU A 163 -0.32 -8.11 15.18
C LEU A 163 0.50 -8.72 14.05
N VAL A 164 -0.19 -9.16 13.01
CA VAL A 164 0.42 -9.65 11.77
C VAL A 164 0.15 -8.64 10.66
N GLN A 165 1.19 -8.17 10.00
CA GLN A 165 1.06 -7.25 8.87
C GLN A 165 1.10 -8.03 7.57
N GLY A 166 0.14 -7.77 6.67
CA GLY A 166 0.08 -8.37 5.34
C GLY A 166 0.34 -7.38 4.24
N ASP A 167 1.04 -7.80 3.20
CA ASP A 167 1.22 -7.00 1.98
C ASP A 167 1.46 -7.85 0.75
N ILE A 168 1.14 -7.28 -0.43
CA ILE A 168 1.41 -7.87 -1.73
C ILE A 168 2.43 -7.02 -2.45
N LYS A 169 3.44 -7.67 -3.03
CA LYS A 169 4.48 -7.03 -3.84
C LYS A 169 4.57 -7.67 -5.22
N TYR A 170 4.79 -6.86 -6.24
CA TYR A 170 5.15 -7.38 -7.57
C TYR A 170 6.46 -8.17 -7.50
N GLY A 171 6.41 -9.40 -7.97
CA GLY A 171 7.54 -10.29 -8.12
C GLY A 171 8.22 -10.19 -9.49
N PRO A 172 9.19 -11.06 -9.82
CA PRO A 172 9.78 -11.13 -11.13
C PRO A 172 8.78 -11.61 -12.18
N ILE A 173 8.99 -11.20 -13.43
CA ILE A 173 8.28 -11.78 -14.58
C ILE A 173 9.03 -13.05 -14.97
N LEU A 174 8.34 -14.17 -14.99
CA LEU A 174 8.86 -15.46 -15.43
C LEU A 174 8.43 -15.75 -16.87
N THR A 175 9.25 -16.51 -17.59
CA THR A 175 8.87 -17.08 -18.90
C THR A 175 8.47 -18.55 -18.70
N ILE A 176 7.16 -18.82 -18.65
CA ILE A 176 6.62 -20.15 -18.45
C ILE A 176 5.99 -20.61 -19.75
N ASN A 177 6.46 -21.73 -20.33
CA ASN A 177 5.96 -22.25 -21.61
C ASN A 177 5.94 -21.19 -22.72
N GLY A 178 6.99 -20.34 -22.79
CA GLY A 178 7.11 -19.27 -23.78
C GLY A 178 6.23 -18.03 -23.53
N LYS A 179 5.44 -18.01 -22.48
CA LYS A 179 4.59 -16.88 -22.09
C LYS A 179 5.19 -16.12 -20.89
N LYS A 180 5.13 -14.80 -20.95
CA LYS A 180 5.53 -13.94 -19.81
C LYS A 180 4.42 -13.92 -18.77
N VAL A 181 4.73 -14.36 -17.56
CA VAL A 181 3.82 -14.40 -16.42
C VAL A 181 4.34 -13.46 -15.34
N GLN A 182 3.56 -12.45 -14.97
CA GLN A 182 3.85 -11.58 -13.84
C GLN A 182 3.57 -12.33 -12.55
N THR A 183 4.54 -12.39 -11.63
CA THR A 183 4.32 -13.00 -10.32
C THR A 183 4.04 -11.95 -9.25
N TYR A 184 3.36 -12.36 -8.18
CA TYR A 184 2.97 -11.52 -7.05
C TYR A 184 3.34 -12.21 -5.75
N LEU A 185 4.04 -11.51 -4.88
CA LEU A 185 4.44 -12.02 -3.57
C LEU A 185 3.42 -11.59 -2.52
N SER A 186 2.71 -12.53 -1.94
CA SER A 186 1.89 -12.28 -0.75
C SER A 186 2.67 -12.67 0.49
N SER A 187 2.75 -11.78 1.49
CA SER A 187 3.58 -11.96 2.68
C SER A 187 2.86 -11.56 3.95
N ALA A 188 3.13 -12.28 5.02
CA ALA A 188 2.66 -12.00 6.37
C ALA A 188 3.86 -11.94 7.34
N ILE A 189 4.05 -10.78 7.99
CA ILE A 189 5.14 -10.52 8.94
C ILE A 189 4.59 -10.30 10.34
N ASP A 190 5.21 -10.90 11.35
CA ASP A 190 4.91 -10.63 12.74
C ASP A 190 5.46 -9.25 13.16
N ASP A 191 4.60 -8.42 13.75
CA ASP A 191 4.94 -7.04 14.12
C ASP A 191 6.01 -6.94 15.21
N HIS A 192 6.05 -7.89 16.14
CA HIS A 192 7.00 -7.93 17.23
C HIS A 192 8.37 -8.44 16.78
N SER A 193 8.42 -9.68 16.35
CA SER A 193 9.67 -10.39 16.04
C SER A 193 10.26 -10.08 14.67
N ARG A 194 9.50 -9.47 13.77
CA ARG A 194 9.87 -9.28 12.35
C ARG A 194 9.96 -10.58 11.55
N MET A 195 9.59 -11.71 12.16
CA MET A 195 9.62 -13.00 11.50
C MET A 195 8.61 -13.03 10.35
N ILE A 196 9.03 -13.55 9.22
CA ILE A 196 8.12 -13.83 8.12
C ILE A 196 7.43 -15.15 8.42
N LEU A 197 6.12 -15.06 8.70
CA LEU A 197 5.29 -16.19 9.07
C LEU A 197 4.84 -17.00 7.85
N SER A 198 4.51 -16.31 6.77
CA SER A 198 4.17 -16.90 5.48
C SER A 198 4.52 -15.93 4.38
N SER A 199 5.11 -16.41 3.30
CA SER A 199 5.42 -15.59 2.13
C SER A 199 5.59 -16.50 0.92
N GLN A 200 4.84 -16.24 -0.16
CA GLN A 200 4.81 -17.08 -1.35
C GLN A 200 4.52 -16.24 -2.59
N PHE A 201 5.14 -16.60 -3.72
CA PHE A 201 4.84 -16.06 -5.02
C PHE A 201 3.66 -16.81 -5.67
N TYR A 202 2.81 -16.05 -6.36
CA TYR A 202 1.66 -16.53 -7.11
C TYR A 202 1.68 -15.93 -8.52
N ASP A 203 0.95 -16.55 -9.44
CA ASP A 203 0.81 -16.11 -10.83
C ASP A 203 -0.37 -15.15 -11.05
N ASN A 204 -1.09 -14.83 -9.99
CA ASN A 204 -2.25 -13.93 -10.01
C ASN A 204 -2.23 -12.98 -8.81
N GLN A 205 -3.08 -11.95 -8.85
CA GLN A 205 -3.23 -10.94 -7.78
C GLN A 205 -4.65 -10.97 -7.20
N GLU A 206 -5.28 -12.12 -7.16
CA GLU A 206 -6.63 -12.27 -6.63
C GLU A 206 -6.64 -12.27 -5.09
N GLU A 207 -7.83 -12.10 -4.51
CA GLU A 207 -8.05 -12.13 -3.05
C GLU A 207 -7.55 -13.43 -2.41
N ILE A 208 -7.70 -14.54 -3.15
CA ILE A 208 -7.38 -15.89 -2.69
C ILE A 208 -5.91 -16.06 -2.23
N ILE A 209 -4.97 -15.31 -2.82
CA ILE A 209 -3.54 -15.40 -2.42
C ILE A 209 -3.30 -14.85 -1.01
N VAL A 210 -4.09 -13.85 -0.60
CA VAL A 210 -4.04 -13.30 0.75
C VAL A 210 -4.65 -14.28 1.73
N GLU A 211 -5.79 -14.87 1.38
CA GLU A 211 -6.46 -15.88 2.20
C GLU A 211 -5.55 -17.10 2.42
N ASP A 212 -4.92 -17.63 1.37
CA ASP A 212 -3.96 -18.72 1.47
C ASP A 212 -2.78 -18.36 2.38
N THR A 213 -2.26 -17.14 2.27
CA THR A 213 -1.16 -16.66 3.12
C THR A 213 -1.56 -16.67 4.60
N PHE A 214 -2.72 -16.12 4.96
CA PHE A 214 -3.17 -16.07 6.36
C PHE A 214 -3.65 -17.41 6.89
N ARG A 215 -4.26 -18.25 6.06
CA ARG A 215 -4.60 -19.63 6.38
C ARG A 215 -3.34 -20.43 6.77
N LYS A 216 -2.25 -20.30 6.00
CA LYS A 216 -0.95 -20.93 6.32
C LYS A 216 -0.35 -20.42 7.63
N VAL A 217 -0.46 -19.11 7.91
CA VAL A 217 -0.02 -18.55 9.19
C VAL A 217 -0.77 -19.19 10.35
N ILE A 218 -2.10 -19.26 10.26
CA ILE A 218 -2.95 -19.77 11.34
C ILE A 218 -2.69 -21.28 11.57
N LEU A 219 -2.56 -22.05 10.50
CA LEU A 219 -2.28 -23.48 10.60
C LEU A 219 -0.89 -23.78 11.19
N ARG A 220 0.11 -22.97 10.84
CA ARG A 220 1.50 -23.22 11.28
C ARG A 220 1.84 -22.64 12.65
N TYR A 221 1.35 -21.43 12.95
CA TYR A 221 1.74 -20.67 14.15
C TYR A 221 0.59 -20.41 15.11
N GLY A 222 -0.62 -20.80 14.73
CA GLY A 222 -1.83 -20.54 15.52
C GLY A 222 -2.46 -19.17 15.23
N LYS A 223 -3.48 -18.88 16.01
CA LYS A 223 -4.28 -17.66 15.91
C LYS A 223 -3.48 -16.46 16.40
N PHE A 224 -3.60 -15.34 15.66
CA PHE A 224 -3.10 -14.03 16.07
C PHE A 224 -4.26 -13.09 16.43
N ASP A 225 -3.99 -12.00 17.19
CA ASP A 225 -5.07 -11.13 17.71
C ASP A 225 -5.63 -10.20 16.63
N ALA A 226 -4.76 -9.67 15.78
CA ALA A 226 -5.17 -8.73 14.75
C ALA A 226 -4.24 -8.80 13.52
N CYS A 227 -4.79 -8.51 12.35
CA CYS A 227 -4.02 -8.23 11.16
C CYS A 227 -4.06 -6.74 10.81
N TYR A 228 -3.04 -6.29 10.07
CA TYR A 228 -2.92 -4.92 9.60
C TYR A 228 -2.65 -4.89 8.10
N PHE A 229 -3.55 -4.26 7.38
CA PHE A 229 -3.52 -4.17 5.92
C PHE A 229 -3.50 -2.73 5.43
N ASP A 230 -3.13 -2.54 4.17
CA ASP A 230 -3.47 -1.31 3.48
C ASP A 230 -4.94 -1.30 3.05
N ASN A 231 -5.32 -0.25 2.31
CA ASN A 231 -6.64 -0.13 1.74
C ASN A 231 -6.70 -0.73 0.31
N GLY A 232 -5.81 -1.66 -0.02
CA GLY A 232 -5.86 -2.39 -1.29
C GLY A 232 -7.15 -3.22 -1.41
N SER A 233 -7.69 -3.35 -2.61
CA SER A 233 -8.96 -4.06 -2.88
C SER A 233 -8.93 -5.51 -2.36
N GLN A 234 -7.80 -6.19 -2.45
CA GLN A 234 -7.62 -7.57 -1.99
C GLN A 234 -7.78 -7.73 -0.46
N TYR A 235 -7.53 -6.66 0.32
CA TYR A 235 -7.64 -6.66 1.78
C TYR A 235 -8.97 -6.11 2.29
N ILE A 236 -9.73 -5.43 1.43
CA ILE A 236 -11.07 -4.92 1.74
C ILE A 236 -12.13 -5.98 1.40
N ALA A 237 -11.73 -7.03 0.70
CA ALA A 237 -12.61 -8.05 0.22
C ALA A 237 -13.44 -8.67 1.36
N LYS A 238 -14.73 -8.80 1.08
CA LYS A 238 -15.74 -9.22 2.06
C LYS A 238 -15.44 -10.60 2.63
N GLN A 239 -14.92 -11.50 1.81
CA GLN A 239 -14.69 -12.89 2.18
C GLN A 239 -13.54 -13.05 3.17
N LEU A 240 -12.37 -12.45 2.90
CA LEU A 240 -11.24 -12.43 3.85
C LEU A 240 -11.67 -11.90 5.21
N LYS A 241 -12.46 -10.81 5.20
CA LYS A 241 -13.00 -10.23 6.44
C LYS A 241 -13.90 -11.21 7.19
N LEU A 242 -14.78 -11.91 6.49
CA LEU A 242 -15.66 -12.92 7.09
C LEU A 242 -14.85 -14.07 7.68
N SER A 243 -13.89 -14.62 6.93
CA SER A 243 -13.03 -15.74 7.38
C SER A 243 -12.26 -15.39 8.65
N LEU A 244 -11.58 -14.24 8.67
CA LEU A 244 -10.83 -13.80 9.84
C LEU A 244 -11.74 -13.48 11.03
N THR A 245 -12.92 -12.89 10.79
CA THR A 245 -13.90 -12.58 11.85
C THR A 245 -14.47 -13.84 12.47
N ARG A 246 -14.76 -14.88 11.67
CA ARG A 246 -15.21 -16.22 12.18
C ARG A 246 -14.19 -16.81 13.14
N LEU A 247 -12.91 -16.61 12.90
CA LEU A 247 -11.81 -17.03 13.79
C LEU A 247 -11.58 -16.05 14.95
N GLY A 248 -12.36 -14.96 15.05
CA GLY A 248 -12.21 -13.94 16.08
C GLY A 248 -10.91 -13.14 15.96
N ILE A 249 -10.40 -12.95 14.75
CA ILE A 249 -9.23 -12.14 14.43
C ILE A 249 -9.70 -10.73 14.03
N ARG A 250 -9.15 -9.71 14.67
CA ARG A 250 -9.50 -8.31 14.37
C ARG A 250 -8.76 -7.79 13.15
N ILE A 251 -9.46 -7.11 12.26
CA ILE A 251 -8.87 -6.48 11.08
C ILE A 251 -8.67 -4.99 11.34
N ARG A 252 -7.49 -4.50 11.01
CA ARG A 252 -7.12 -3.09 11.08
C ARG A 252 -6.59 -2.64 9.73
N HIS A 253 -7.09 -1.52 9.25
CA HIS A 253 -6.61 -0.90 8.01
C HIS A 253 -5.75 0.32 8.32
N ALA A 254 -4.77 0.58 7.46
CA ALA A 254 -3.99 1.81 7.50
C ALA A 254 -4.90 3.01 7.28
N ARG A 255 -4.65 4.12 8.00
CA ARG A 255 -5.32 5.38 7.70
C ARG A 255 -4.97 5.83 6.29
N VAL A 256 -5.93 6.35 5.56
CA VAL A 256 -5.74 6.89 4.21
C VAL A 256 -4.60 7.92 4.25
N ARG A 257 -3.63 7.78 3.33
CA ARG A 257 -2.41 8.62 3.20
C ARG A 257 -1.38 8.51 4.35
N SER A 258 -1.42 7.49 5.21
CA SER A 258 -0.39 7.28 6.25
C SER A 258 0.61 6.19 5.86
N GLY A 259 1.46 6.44 4.85
CA GLY A 259 2.50 5.49 4.39
C GLY A 259 3.47 5.08 5.50
N LYS A 260 3.74 5.96 6.46
CA LYS A 260 4.66 5.70 7.61
C LYS A 260 4.24 4.55 8.52
N SER A 261 2.97 4.12 8.49
CA SER A 261 2.47 3.01 9.33
C SER A 261 2.90 1.62 8.83
N LYS A 262 3.40 1.51 7.61
CA LYS A 262 3.86 0.26 6.97
C LYS A 262 5.38 0.10 6.88
N GLY A 263 6.16 0.96 7.52
CA GLY A 263 7.62 0.98 7.41
C GLY A 263 8.31 -0.38 7.62
N LYS A 264 7.68 -1.32 8.34
CA LYS A 264 8.20 -2.68 8.56
C LYS A 264 8.11 -3.53 7.31
N VAL A 265 6.96 -3.53 6.65
CA VAL A 265 6.74 -4.28 5.41
C VAL A 265 7.50 -3.61 4.25
N GLU A 266 7.56 -2.29 4.21
CA GLU A 266 8.38 -1.56 3.22
C GLU A 266 9.87 -1.91 3.35
N LYS A 267 10.38 -2.02 4.60
CA LYS A 267 11.75 -2.47 4.85
C LYS A 267 11.97 -3.91 4.38
N PHE A 268 10.99 -4.79 4.63
CA PHE A 268 11.02 -6.16 4.12
C PHE A 268 10.99 -6.19 2.59
N HIS A 269 10.25 -5.31 1.93
CA HIS A 269 10.23 -5.22 0.47
C HIS A 269 11.59 -4.88 -0.13
N GLN A 270 12.46 -4.14 0.57
CA GLN A 270 13.85 -3.93 0.13
C GLN A 270 14.66 -5.24 0.12
N VAL A 271 14.38 -6.14 1.08
CA VAL A 271 14.98 -7.49 1.12
C VAL A 271 14.45 -8.36 -0.02
N VAL A 272 13.14 -8.28 -0.30
CA VAL A 272 12.53 -8.95 -1.46
C VAL A 272 13.18 -8.48 -2.76
N ASP A 273 13.42 -7.16 -2.92
CA ASP A 273 14.10 -6.63 -4.11
C ASP A 273 15.53 -7.15 -4.26
N ALA A 274 16.22 -7.38 -3.14
CA ALA A 274 17.55 -8.02 -3.19
C ALA A 274 17.45 -9.47 -3.69
N PHE A 275 16.49 -10.26 -3.17
CA PHE A 275 16.24 -11.61 -3.68
C PHE A 275 15.86 -11.63 -5.16
N ILE A 276 14.98 -10.72 -5.60
CA ILE A 276 14.55 -10.65 -7.01
C ILE A 276 15.74 -10.35 -7.93
N ARG A 277 16.72 -9.54 -7.52
CA ARG A 277 17.93 -9.30 -8.30
C ARG A 277 18.76 -10.56 -8.49
N GLU A 278 18.92 -11.37 -7.44
CA GLU A 278 19.63 -12.66 -7.51
C GLU A 278 18.84 -13.70 -8.31
N ALA A 279 17.51 -13.75 -8.12
CA ALA A 279 16.65 -14.67 -8.85
C ALA A 279 16.68 -14.44 -10.37
N LYS A 280 16.85 -13.19 -10.82
CA LYS A 280 16.99 -12.84 -12.24
C LYS A 280 18.28 -13.37 -12.90
N LEU A 281 19.28 -13.75 -12.09
CA LEU A 281 20.53 -14.37 -12.59
C LEU A 281 20.37 -15.88 -12.82
N LYS A 282 19.25 -16.45 -12.39
CA LYS A 282 18.88 -17.85 -12.60
C LYS A 282 17.78 -17.96 -13.65
N ASP A 283 17.87 -19.00 -14.47
CA ASP A 283 16.82 -19.34 -15.45
C ASP A 283 15.69 -20.10 -14.73
N ILE A 284 14.80 -19.34 -14.11
CA ILE A 284 13.65 -19.88 -13.35
C ILE A 284 12.46 -19.99 -14.31
N THR A 285 11.98 -21.21 -14.51
CA THR A 285 10.94 -21.53 -15.48
C THR A 285 9.58 -21.84 -14.87
N SER A 286 9.48 -21.89 -13.53
CA SER A 286 8.22 -22.14 -12.85
C SER A 286 8.07 -21.33 -11.55
N VAL A 287 6.81 -21.14 -11.12
CA VAL A 287 6.49 -20.47 -9.85
C VAL A 287 6.91 -21.34 -8.66
N GLU A 288 6.83 -22.66 -8.79
CA GLU A 288 7.24 -23.62 -7.77
C GLU A 288 8.74 -23.52 -7.50
N GLU A 289 9.56 -23.44 -8.54
CA GLU A 289 11.00 -23.27 -8.40
C GLU A 289 11.36 -21.93 -7.75
N LEU A 290 10.69 -20.84 -8.18
CA LEU A 290 10.84 -19.53 -7.56
C LEU A 290 10.50 -19.59 -6.06
N ASN A 291 9.42 -20.24 -5.70
CA ASN A 291 8.99 -20.41 -4.30
C ASN A 291 9.96 -21.26 -3.49
N ARG A 292 10.50 -22.32 -4.06
CA ARG A 292 11.52 -23.13 -3.40
C ARG A 292 12.76 -22.31 -3.05
N LEU A 293 13.26 -21.49 -3.99
CA LEU A 293 14.41 -20.62 -3.76
C LEU A 293 14.09 -19.52 -2.75
N TRP A 294 12.88 -18.94 -2.83
CA TRP A 294 12.41 -17.94 -1.90
C TRP A 294 12.31 -18.49 -0.47
N PHE A 295 11.76 -19.67 -0.30
CA PHE A 295 11.67 -20.35 1.01
C PHE A 295 13.07 -20.54 1.61
N ILE A 296 14.03 -21.05 0.83
CA ILE A 296 15.43 -21.22 1.27
C ILE A 296 16.02 -19.86 1.70
N PHE A 297 15.80 -18.81 0.92
CA PHE A 297 16.29 -17.47 1.25
C PHE A 297 15.71 -16.93 2.56
N LEU A 298 14.42 -17.15 2.81
CA LEU A 298 13.79 -16.75 4.07
C LEU A 298 14.33 -17.53 5.27
N GLU A 299 14.42 -18.86 5.17
CA GLU A 299 14.83 -19.72 6.27
C GLU A 299 16.33 -19.62 6.57
N GLU A 300 17.17 -19.56 5.55
CA GLU A 300 18.63 -19.58 5.74
C GLU A 300 19.26 -18.20 5.84
N TYR A 301 18.60 -17.15 5.35
CA TYR A 301 19.14 -15.80 5.35
C TYR A 301 18.32 -14.84 6.17
N TYR A 302 17.06 -14.54 5.79
CA TYR A 302 16.29 -13.46 6.41
C TYR A 302 15.99 -13.73 7.89
N ASN A 303 15.39 -14.88 8.20
CA ASN A 303 14.95 -15.21 9.56
C ASN A 303 16.14 -15.50 10.51
N LYS A 304 17.33 -15.76 9.97
CA LYS A 304 18.57 -16.04 10.75
C LYS A 304 19.52 -14.85 10.81
N LYS A 305 19.21 -13.72 10.15
CA LYS A 305 20.02 -12.52 10.21
C LYS A 305 19.55 -11.60 11.33
N PRO A 306 20.44 -11.03 12.15
CA PRO A 306 20.09 -10.02 13.16
C PRO A 306 19.32 -8.85 12.52
N HIS A 307 18.27 -8.37 13.21
CA HIS A 307 17.37 -7.37 12.67
C HIS A 307 17.42 -6.06 13.49
N ASP A 308 17.88 -4.97 12.86
CA ASP A 308 18.02 -3.66 13.51
C ASP A 308 16.73 -3.17 14.19
N GLY A 309 15.57 -3.43 13.61
CA GLY A 309 14.29 -3.01 14.20
C GLY A 309 13.92 -3.74 15.50
N ILE A 310 14.52 -4.90 15.78
CA ILE A 310 14.43 -5.58 17.08
C ILE A 310 15.34 -4.85 18.06
N LYS A 311 16.57 -4.52 17.65
CA LYS A 311 17.53 -3.75 18.43
C LYS A 311 16.95 -2.41 18.84
N GLU A 312 16.45 -1.61 17.89
CA GLU A 312 15.80 -0.31 18.15
C GLU A 312 14.64 -0.43 19.16
N TYR A 313 13.86 -1.51 19.09
CA TYR A 313 12.76 -1.74 20.04
C TYR A 313 13.28 -1.93 21.47
N TYR A 314 14.27 -2.80 21.68
CA TYR A 314 14.84 -3.07 23.00
C TYR A 314 15.56 -1.86 23.58
N GLU A 315 16.31 -1.12 22.76
CA GLU A 315 16.91 0.15 23.15
C GLU A 315 15.86 1.17 23.61
N SER A 316 14.70 1.23 22.92
CA SER A 316 13.61 2.16 23.27
C SER A 316 12.95 1.88 24.62
N ILE A 317 13.02 0.63 25.10
CA ILE A 317 12.50 0.21 26.41
C ILE A 317 13.59 0.01 27.46
N GLY A 318 14.84 0.40 27.16
CA GLY A 318 15.97 0.36 28.09
C GLY A 318 16.52 -1.06 28.37
N VAL A 319 16.26 -2.01 27.50
CA VAL A 319 16.72 -3.40 27.64
C VAL A 319 17.96 -3.64 26.77
N THR A 320 19.03 -4.12 27.40
CA THR A 320 20.28 -4.47 26.70
C THR A 320 20.13 -5.81 25.97
N ILE A 321 20.54 -5.86 24.72
CA ILE A 321 20.56 -7.07 23.90
C ILE A 321 22.02 -7.52 23.64
N PRO A 322 22.24 -8.79 23.22
CA PRO A 322 23.54 -9.28 22.79
C PRO A 322 24.18 -8.40 21.70
N LYS A 323 25.52 -8.30 21.70
CA LYS A 323 26.27 -7.52 20.69
C LYS A 323 26.03 -8.02 19.26
N GLU A 324 25.85 -9.32 19.10
CA GLU A 324 25.57 -10.00 17.83
C GLU A 324 24.18 -9.66 17.29
N GLY A 325 23.32 -9.02 18.10
CA GLY A 325 21.93 -8.75 17.77
C GLY A 325 21.02 -9.97 18.00
N ILE A 326 19.75 -9.81 17.64
CA ILE A 326 18.73 -10.86 17.75
C ILE A 326 18.11 -11.06 16.39
N THR A 327 17.98 -12.34 15.97
CA THR A 327 17.35 -12.70 14.71
C THR A 327 15.83 -12.78 14.85
N PRO A 328 15.06 -12.59 13.76
CA PRO A 328 13.61 -12.74 13.79
C PRO A 328 13.12 -14.07 14.39
N ILE A 329 13.73 -15.17 14.02
CA ILE A 329 13.36 -16.50 14.54
C ILE A 329 13.70 -16.67 16.02
N GLN A 330 14.83 -16.11 16.48
CA GLN A 330 15.20 -16.11 17.90
C GLN A 330 14.20 -15.29 18.71
N GLU A 331 13.84 -14.09 18.23
CA GLU A 331 12.89 -13.24 18.93
C GLU A 331 11.50 -13.87 18.99
N PHE A 332 11.04 -14.47 17.90
CA PHE A 332 9.76 -15.18 17.88
C PHE A 332 9.72 -16.33 18.89
N ASN A 333 10.79 -17.11 18.98
CA ASN A 333 10.84 -18.30 19.84
C ASN A 333 11.08 -17.98 21.32
N ARG A 334 11.79 -16.88 21.63
CA ARG A 334 12.06 -16.50 23.03
C ARG A 334 10.88 -15.82 23.71
N ASP A 335 9.91 -15.30 22.93
CA ASP A 335 8.71 -14.69 23.50
C ASP A 335 7.89 -15.76 24.22
N LYS A 336 7.53 -15.49 25.48
CA LYS A 336 6.80 -16.42 26.35
C LYS A 336 5.31 -16.43 26.13
N ARG A 337 4.78 -15.56 25.26
CA ARG A 337 3.35 -15.57 24.96
C ARG A 337 2.95 -16.91 24.35
N PRO A 338 1.93 -17.58 24.92
CA PRO A 338 1.45 -18.86 24.41
C PRO A 338 0.86 -18.69 23.00
N LEU A 339 1.08 -19.67 22.13
CA LEU A 339 0.44 -19.75 20.82
C LEU A 339 -0.91 -20.46 20.98
N THR A 340 -1.95 -19.89 20.36
CA THR A 340 -3.30 -20.44 20.40
C THR A 340 -3.58 -21.17 19.09
N PHE A 341 -3.50 -22.50 19.11
CA PHE A 341 -3.78 -23.32 17.94
C PHE A 341 -5.29 -23.58 17.81
N ILE A 342 -5.75 -23.65 16.58
CA ILE A 342 -7.12 -23.95 16.18
C ILE A 342 -7.06 -25.23 15.34
N SER A 343 -8.09 -26.11 15.44
CA SER A 343 -8.15 -27.32 14.63
C SER A 343 -8.13 -27.00 13.13
N ALA A 344 -7.50 -27.85 12.34
CA ALA A 344 -7.45 -27.67 10.88
C ALA A 344 -8.85 -27.61 10.26
N ASP A 345 -9.80 -28.36 10.77
CA ASP A 345 -11.18 -28.38 10.30
C ASP A 345 -11.88 -27.02 10.55
N THR A 346 -11.72 -26.45 11.76
CA THR A 346 -12.26 -25.12 12.06
C THR A 346 -11.66 -24.04 11.17
N VAL A 347 -10.34 -24.14 10.90
CA VAL A 347 -9.69 -23.20 9.97
C VAL A 347 -10.23 -23.39 8.55
N ALA A 348 -10.34 -24.65 8.07
CA ALA A 348 -10.88 -24.95 6.75
C ALA A 348 -12.31 -24.40 6.60
N GLU A 349 -13.18 -24.66 7.58
CA GLU A 349 -14.56 -24.18 7.59
C GLU A 349 -14.65 -22.64 7.57
N ALA A 350 -13.79 -21.95 8.34
CA ALA A 350 -13.77 -20.50 8.38
C ALA A 350 -13.45 -19.85 7.03
N PHE A 351 -12.66 -20.50 6.18
CA PHE A 351 -12.26 -20.04 4.86
C PHE A 351 -13.15 -20.54 3.72
N LEU A 352 -14.23 -21.29 4.00
CA LEU A 352 -15.18 -21.68 2.97
C LEU A 352 -15.94 -20.47 2.43
N TYR A 353 -16.10 -20.46 1.11
CA TYR A 353 -16.97 -19.54 0.42
C TYR A 353 -18.40 -20.09 0.36
N HIS A 354 -19.37 -19.23 0.57
CA HIS A 354 -20.77 -19.58 0.57
C HIS A 354 -21.50 -18.87 -0.57
N THR A 355 -22.26 -19.61 -1.34
CA THR A 355 -23.08 -19.07 -2.44
C THR A 355 -24.43 -19.80 -2.51
N MET A 356 -25.48 -19.08 -2.89
CA MET A 356 -26.78 -19.66 -3.09
C MET A 356 -26.92 -20.16 -4.53
N ARG A 357 -27.48 -21.35 -4.73
CA ARG A 357 -27.75 -21.96 -6.03
C ARG A 357 -29.13 -22.58 -6.07
N ASN A 358 -29.79 -22.45 -7.21
CA ASN A 358 -31.06 -23.13 -7.46
C ASN A 358 -30.79 -24.56 -7.92
N VAL A 359 -31.54 -25.51 -7.38
CA VAL A 359 -31.54 -26.90 -7.82
C VAL A 359 -32.47 -27.06 -9.01
N ASP A 360 -31.97 -27.57 -10.11
CA ASP A 360 -32.75 -27.76 -11.36
C ASP A 360 -33.68 -29.00 -11.28
N LYS A 361 -34.52 -29.17 -12.31
CA LYS A 361 -35.47 -30.29 -12.39
C LYS A 361 -34.78 -31.68 -12.43
N GLY A 362 -33.49 -31.72 -12.75
CA GLY A 362 -32.67 -32.93 -12.76
C GLY A 362 -31.95 -33.16 -11.42
N ALA A 363 -32.39 -32.51 -10.35
CA ALA A 363 -31.72 -32.54 -9.02
C ALA A 363 -30.25 -32.13 -9.08
N CYS A 364 -29.90 -31.18 -9.91
CA CYS A 364 -28.53 -30.71 -10.08
C CYS A 364 -28.39 -29.21 -9.79
N ILE A 365 -27.22 -28.79 -9.34
CA ILE A 365 -26.81 -27.40 -9.31
C ILE A 365 -25.73 -27.13 -10.35
N SER A 366 -25.70 -25.91 -10.89
CA SER A 366 -24.63 -25.46 -11.77
C SER A 366 -23.64 -24.60 -10.97
N PHE A 367 -22.34 -24.98 -11.04
CA PHE A 367 -21.27 -24.26 -10.35
C PHE A 367 -20.02 -24.23 -11.24
N LYS A 368 -19.47 -23.04 -11.50
CA LYS A 368 -18.27 -22.81 -12.35
C LYS A 368 -18.29 -23.61 -13.67
N GLY A 369 -19.45 -23.64 -14.34
CA GLY A 369 -19.60 -24.32 -15.63
C GLY A 369 -19.74 -25.84 -15.56
N LYS A 370 -19.70 -26.44 -14.38
CA LYS A 370 -19.94 -27.88 -14.15
C LYS A 370 -21.28 -28.09 -13.45
N LYS A 371 -21.90 -29.27 -13.66
CA LYS A 371 -23.10 -29.68 -12.92
C LYS A 371 -22.73 -30.65 -11.81
N TYR A 372 -23.39 -30.50 -10.69
CA TYR A 372 -23.20 -31.36 -9.51
C TYR A 372 -24.55 -31.89 -9.07
N GLU A 373 -24.57 -33.15 -8.70
CA GLU A 373 -25.77 -33.86 -8.25
C GLU A 373 -26.11 -33.46 -6.82
N THR A 374 -27.40 -33.27 -6.57
CA THR A 374 -27.96 -33.00 -5.26
C THR A 374 -29.00 -34.08 -4.96
N LYS A 375 -29.73 -33.90 -3.84
CA LYS A 375 -30.82 -34.82 -3.51
C LYS A 375 -32.11 -34.43 -4.26
N PRO A 376 -32.90 -35.41 -4.75
CA PRO A 376 -34.17 -35.13 -5.41
C PRO A 376 -35.15 -34.30 -4.57
N ALA A 377 -35.07 -34.46 -3.25
CA ALA A 377 -35.83 -33.64 -2.29
C ALA A 377 -35.62 -32.13 -2.41
N LEU A 378 -34.53 -31.70 -3.04
CA LEU A 378 -34.14 -30.28 -3.16
C LEU A 378 -34.55 -29.66 -4.50
N ILE A 379 -35.19 -30.41 -5.41
CA ILE A 379 -35.61 -29.90 -6.71
C ILE A 379 -36.46 -28.62 -6.54
N GLY A 380 -36.07 -27.57 -7.25
CA GLY A 380 -36.73 -26.26 -7.20
C GLY A 380 -36.43 -25.41 -5.98
N GLN A 381 -35.63 -25.91 -5.05
CA GLN A 381 -35.19 -25.17 -3.88
C GLN A 381 -33.90 -24.39 -4.12
N VAL A 382 -33.68 -23.36 -3.29
CA VAL A 382 -32.43 -22.60 -3.25
C VAL A 382 -31.59 -23.16 -2.10
N VAL A 383 -30.43 -23.72 -2.43
CA VAL A 383 -29.52 -24.34 -1.47
C VAL A 383 -28.27 -23.48 -1.27
N GLU A 384 -27.72 -23.52 -0.07
CA GLU A 384 -26.42 -22.96 0.21
C GLU A 384 -25.32 -23.94 -0.20
N VAL A 385 -24.38 -23.46 -0.98
CA VAL A 385 -23.20 -24.20 -1.45
C VAL A 385 -21.96 -23.63 -0.81
N ALA A 386 -21.28 -24.41 0.02
CA ALA A 386 -20.00 -24.07 0.61
C ALA A 386 -18.88 -24.77 -0.17
N TYR A 387 -17.79 -24.04 -0.47
CA TYR A 387 -16.65 -24.58 -1.20
C TYR A 387 -15.35 -23.89 -0.79
N ASP A 388 -14.23 -24.62 -0.89
CA ASP A 388 -12.90 -24.03 -0.76
C ASP A 388 -12.49 -23.47 -2.14
N PRO A 389 -12.19 -22.15 -2.25
CA PRO A 389 -11.75 -21.56 -3.51
C PRO A 389 -10.45 -22.16 -4.06
N LEU A 390 -9.58 -22.73 -3.19
CA LEU A 390 -8.36 -23.43 -3.57
C LEU A 390 -8.64 -24.86 -4.10
N SER A 391 -9.81 -25.44 -3.74
CA SER A 391 -10.25 -26.76 -4.18
C SER A 391 -11.72 -26.73 -4.57
N PRO A 392 -12.08 -26.01 -5.64
CA PRO A 392 -13.47 -25.69 -5.98
C PRO A 392 -14.29 -26.88 -6.48
N ASP A 393 -13.70 -28.05 -6.65
CA ASP A 393 -14.39 -29.24 -7.12
C ASP A 393 -15.12 -30.00 -5.97
N ILE A 394 -14.85 -29.66 -4.73
CA ILE A 394 -15.52 -30.21 -3.55
C ILE A 394 -16.55 -29.21 -3.05
N LEU A 395 -17.84 -29.55 -3.22
CA LEU A 395 -18.97 -28.71 -2.82
C LEU A 395 -19.73 -29.36 -1.67
N THR A 396 -19.96 -28.59 -0.60
CA THR A 396 -20.86 -29.02 0.49
C THR A 396 -22.19 -28.28 0.35
N ILE A 397 -23.27 -29.00 0.33
CA ILE A 397 -24.62 -28.44 0.20
C ILE A 397 -25.30 -28.48 1.55
N SER A 398 -25.90 -27.33 1.92
CA SER A 398 -26.67 -27.17 3.15
C SER A 398 -28.08 -26.66 2.81
N TYR A 399 -29.07 -27.22 3.48
CA TYR A 399 -30.46 -26.80 3.40
C TYR A 399 -31.14 -27.03 4.75
N PRO A 400 -32.00 -26.12 5.22
CA PRO A 400 -32.71 -26.29 6.51
C PRO A 400 -33.51 -27.61 6.56
N GLY A 401 -33.28 -28.42 7.60
CA GLY A 401 -33.96 -29.69 7.79
C GLY A 401 -33.32 -30.88 7.05
N ILE A 402 -32.23 -30.68 6.32
CA ILE A 402 -31.46 -31.76 5.68
C ILE A 402 -30.02 -31.68 6.19
N GLU A 403 -29.46 -32.83 6.57
CA GLU A 403 -28.06 -32.90 6.92
C GLU A 403 -27.16 -32.50 5.73
N SER A 404 -26.15 -31.68 5.99
CA SER A 404 -25.22 -31.22 4.97
C SER A 404 -24.48 -32.40 4.33
N PHE A 405 -24.31 -32.36 3.00
CA PHE A 405 -23.68 -33.41 2.25
C PHE A 405 -22.76 -32.88 1.17
N THR A 406 -21.78 -33.70 0.74
CA THR A 406 -20.90 -33.37 -0.36
C THR A 406 -21.54 -33.68 -1.69
N ALA A 407 -21.66 -32.68 -2.58
CA ALA A 407 -22.17 -32.87 -3.92
C ALA A 407 -21.14 -33.56 -4.83
N LYS A 408 -21.61 -34.50 -5.64
CA LYS A 408 -20.78 -35.20 -6.63
C LYS A 408 -20.93 -34.56 -8.01
N PRO A 409 -19.86 -34.50 -8.81
CA PRO A 409 -19.98 -34.11 -10.22
C PRO A 409 -20.98 -35.02 -10.94
N LEU A 410 -21.86 -34.44 -11.76
CA LEU A 410 -22.84 -35.18 -12.54
C LEU A 410 -22.15 -36.20 -13.46
N LYS A 411 -22.52 -37.47 -13.32
CA LYS A 411 -22.12 -38.56 -14.20
C LYS A 411 -23.27 -38.97 -15.11
N ILE A 412 -23.04 -38.94 -16.42
CA ILE A 412 -24.06 -39.37 -17.39
C ILE A 412 -24.24 -40.87 -17.25
N GLY A 413 -25.49 -41.33 -17.02
CA GLY A 413 -25.88 -42.72 -16.89
C GLY A 413 -26.07 -43.20 -15.44
N GLU A 414 -25.82 -42.39 -14.42
CA GLU A 414 -26.20 -42.69 -13.03
C GLU A 414 -27.64 -42.24 -12.77
N TYR A 415 -28.42 -43.05 -12.09
CA TYR A 415 -29.79 -42.73 -11.68
C TYR A 415 -29.82 -42.30 -10.23
N CYS A 416 -30.66 -41.32 -9.90
CA CYS A 416 -30.92 -40.95 -8.52
C CYS A 416 -31.56 -42.11 -7.73
N ASP A 417 -31.26 -42.25 -6.47
CA ASP A 417 -31.93 -43.20 -5.56
C ASP A 417 -33.42 -42.88 -5.50
N LYS A 418 -34.26 -43.89 -5.83
CA LYS A 418 -35.73 -43.75 -5.89
C LYS A 418 -36.40 -43.66 -4.52
N ASN A 419 -35.66 -43.87 -3.40
CA ASN A 419 -36.25 -44.06 -2.10
C ASN A 419 -35.90 -42.95 -1.05
N GLU A 420 -35.49 -41.78 -1.51
CA GLU A 420 -35.31 -40.67 -0.56
C GLU A 420 -36.65 -40.15 -0.03
N THR A 421 -36.82 -40.22 1.28
CA THR A 421 -37.94 -39.59 1.98
C THR A 421 -37.72 -38.09 2.04
N PHE A 422 -38.63 -37.31 1.46
CA PHE A 422 -38.62 -35.86 1.57
C PHE A 422 -38.81 -35.42 3.00
N PRO A 423 -38.02 -34.47 3.55
CA PRO A 423 -38.30 -33.85 4.82
C PRO A 423 -39.72 -33.26 4.85
N ILE A 424 -40.37 -33.30 5.99
CA ILE A 424 -41.77 -32.81 6.17
C ILE A 424 -41.90 -31.35 5.66
N SER A 425 -40.90 -30.53 5.85
CA SER A 425 -40.85 -29.13 5.37
C SER A 425 -40.90 -28.97 3.84
N ILE A 426 -40.59 -30.04 3.05
CA ILE A 426 -40.55 -30.01 1.59
C ILE A 426 -41.67 -30.91 0.99
N GLN A 427 -42.33 -31.73 1.82
CA GLN A 427 -43.43 -32.56 1.36
C GLN A 427 -44.60 -31.68 0.94
N GLN A 428 -45.21 -31.98 -0.22
CA GLN A 428 -46.44 -31.33 -0.62
C GLN A 428 -47.56 -31.66 0.39
N ALA A 429 -48.06 -30.66 1.06
CA ALA A 429 -49.30 -30.79 1.79
C ALA A 429 -50.44 -30.98 0.78
N ALA A 430 -51.24 -32.04 0.90
CA ALA A 430 -52.45 -32.19 0.13
C ALA A 430 -53.42 -31.04 0.45
N PRO A 431 -53.79 -30.18 -0.47
CA PRO A 431 -54.71 -29.09 -0.20
C PRO A 431 -56.10 -29.67 0.09
N GLU A 432 -56.73 -29.24 1.17
CA GLU A 432 -58.12 -29.63 1.48
C GLU A 432 -59.08 -29.01 0.47
N THR A 433 -58.81 -27.82 -0.01
CA THR A 433 -59.58 -27.12 -1.03
C THR A 433 -58.68 -26.27 -1.92
N SER A 434 -59.24 -25.80 -3.04
CA SER A 434 -58.54 -24.83 -3.91
C SER A 434 -58.75 -23.41 -3.39
N ARG A 435 -57.86 -22.94 -2.48
CA ARG A 435 -57.88 -21.56 -1.96
C ARG A 435 -58.01 -20.50 -3.07
N PHE A 436 -57.52 -20.78 -4.26
CA PHE A 436 -57.60 -19.88 -5.38
C PHE A 436 -59.02 -19.78 -5.92
N LEU A 437 -59.69 -20.92 -6.10
CA LEU A 437 -61.10 -20.96 -6.58
C LEU A 437 -62.05 -20.41 -5.51
N ASP A 438 -61.83 -20.74 -4.24
CA ASP A 438 -62.63 -20.19 -3.11
C ASP A 438 -62.49 -18.65 -3.00
N ALA A 439 -61.27 -18.12 -3.28
CA ALA A 439 -61.05 -16.67 -3.32
C ALA A 439 -61.71 -16.00 -4.52
N LEU A 440 -61.74 -16.67 -5.66
CA LEU A 440 -62.46 -16.20 -6.85
C LEU A 440 -63.97 -16.25 -6.68
N GLU A 441 -64.54 -17.29 -6.06
CA GLU A 441 -65.97 -17.34 -5.70
C GLU A 441 -66.36 -16.20 -4.77
N LYS A 442 -65.62 -16.00 -3.69
CA LYS A 442 -65.84 -14.87 -2.79
C LYS A 442 -65.81 -13.52 -3.49
N LYS A 443 -64.82 -13.33 -4.38
CA LYS A 443 -64.73 -12.09 -5.18
C LYS A 443 -65.91 -11.92 -6.11
N HIS A 444 -66.34 -13.02 -6.75
CA HIS A 444 -67.50 -13.02 -7.65
C HIS A 444 -68.79 -12.69 -6.88
N GLU A 445 -69.02 -13.31 -5.72
CA GLU A 445 -70.15 -13.03 -4.86
C GLU A 445 -70.17 -11.59 -4.39
N GLN A 446 -69.01 -11.03 -3.97
CA GLN A 446 -68.91 -9.62 -3.60
C GLN A 446 -69.25 -8.69 -4.78
N SER A 447 -68.73 -8.98 -5.98
CA SER A 447 -69.04 -8.22 -7.21
C SER A 447 -70.52 -8.31 -7.55
N LYS A 448 -71.10 -9.52 -7.42
CA LYS A 448 -72.53 -9.74 -7.65
C LYS A 448 -73.41 -8.98 -6.62
N LYS A 449 -72.98 -8.96 -5.36
CA LYS A 449 -73.65 -8.22 -4.30
C LYS A 449 -73.62 -6.72 -4.52
N GLN A 450 -72.46 -6.19 -4.92
CA GLN A 450 -72.27 -4.79 -5.30
C GLN A 450 -73.15 -4.38 -6.49
N LEU A 451 -73.24 -5.25 -7.52
CA LEU A 451 -74.13 -5.06 -8.67
C LEU A 451 -75.58 -5.11 -8.25
N THR A 452 -75.97 -6.03 -7.37
CA THR A 452 -77.33 -6.14 -6.84
C THR A 452 -77.71 -4.92 -6.02
N ASP A 453 -76.80 -4.44 -5.16
CA ASP A 453 -76.99 -3.21 -4.34
C ASP A 453 -77.06 -1.96 -5.22
N ALA A 454 -76.30 -1.91 -6.32
CA ALA A 454 -76.36 -0.82 -7.32
C ALA A 454 -77.66 -0.82 -8.15
N ILE A 455 -78.30 -1.98 -8.35
CA ILE A 455 -79.57 -2.15 -9.06
C ILE A 455 -80.74 -2.23 -8.07
N SER A 456 -80.55 -1.87 -6.83
CA SER A 456 -81.58 -1.86 -5.81
C SER A 456 -82.72 -0.84 -6.15
N PHE A 457 -83.90 -1.35 -6.47
CA PHE A 457 -85.06 -0.54 -6.80
C PHE A 457 -85.53 0.41 -5.67
N ALA A 458 -84.88 0.39 -4.55
CA ALA A 458 -85.14 1.32 -3.44
C ALA A 458 -84.72 2.77 -3.80
N SER A 459 -83.78 3.00 -4.71
CA SER A 459 -83.45 4.35 -5.20
C SER A 459 -84.49 4.88 -6.19
N TYR A 460 -85.13 4.03 -6.98
CA TYR A 460 -86.21 4.43 -7.90
C TYR A 460 -87.49 4.86 -7.19
N ARG A 461 -87.81 4.43 -5.99
CA ARG A 461 -88.98 4.83 -5.23
C ARG A 461 -88.88 6.20 -4.57
N LYS A 462 -87.69 6.76 -4.49
CA LYS A 462 -87.48 8.10 -3.90
C LYS A 462 -87.62 9.26 -4.92
N GLU A 463 -87.46 8.98 -6.21
CA GLU A 463 -87.60 10.02 -7.24
C GLU A 463 -89.02 10.07 -7.89
N GLY A 464 -89.89 9.11 -7.64
CA GLY A 464 -91.25 9.03 -8.20
C GLY A 464 -92.40 9.58 -7.32
N GLY A 465 -92.10 10.42 -6.35
CA GLY A 465 -93.14 10.86 -5.41
C GLY A 465 -93.24 12.37 -5.20
N SER A 466 -93.26 13.14 -6.30
CA SER A 466 -93.70 14.51 -6.25
C SER A 466 -94.22 15.02 -7.60
N HIS A 467 -95.39 14.54 -8.00
CA HIS A 467 -96.31 15.26 -8.88
C HIS A 467 -97.69 14.63 -8.78
N VAL A 468 -98.47 15.13 -7.89
CA VAL A 468 -99.85 15.63 -8.04
C VAL A 468 -100.14 16.46 -6.83
#